data_2b3ecc881810d719e2c5eef87d4da431
#
_entry.id   2b3ecc881810d719e2c5eef87d4da431
#
_cell.length_a   1.000
_cell.length_b   1.000
_cell.length_c   1.000
_cell.angle_alpha   90.00
_cell.angle_beta   90.00
_cell.angle_gamma   90.00
#
_symmetry.space_group_name_H-M   'P 1'
#
loop_
_entity.id
_entity.type
_entity.pdbx_description
1 polymer ?
#
loop_
_entity_poly.entity_id
_entity_poly.type
_entity_poly.pdbx_seq_one_letter_code
_entity_poly.pdbx_strand_id
1 'polypeptide(L)'
;MLDKDYTAILGSILNAYSPVAPSIVQQIMDNGIMQPYKRNEVIFSEKKYNAFEYFQLEGISHRYNTDEDQQLLTTGFYLNQTVLTPHFARTTNSQSIFSLQALTDCLYVKVPVGTFDDLRESYPSVRAFGQRVVEKEFVKSLNHEVLFRSYTAK
;
A
#
# COMPACT_ATOMS: atom_id res chain seq x y z
N MET A 1 -7.01 -3.09 29.06
CA MET A 1 -6.71 -2.64 27.70
C MET A 1 -7.14 -3.70 26.72
N LEU A 2 -8.03 -3.39 25.82
CA LEU A 2 -8.45 -4.34 24.79
C LEU A 2 -7.35 -4.41 23.73
N ASP A 3 -6.78 -5.61 23.54
CA ASP A 3 -5.84 -5.84 22.47
C ASP A 3 -6.56 -5.68 21.12
N LYS A 4 -6.00 -4.89 20.23
CA LYS A 4 -6.56 -4.74 18.89
C LYS A 4 -6.37 -6.03 18.10
N ASP A 5 -7.44 -6.48 17.47
CA ASP A 5 -7.37 -7.62 16.58
C ASP A 5 -6.88 -7.18 15.19
N TYR A 6 -5.58 -7.18 15.01
CA TYR A 6 -4.96 -6.78 13.75
C TYR A 6 -5.27 -7.73 12.59
N THR A 7 -5.54 -9.00 12.89
CA THR A 7 -5.99 -9.95 11.86
C THR A 7 -7.36 -9.56 11.32
N ALA A 8 -8.28 -9.16 12.20
CA ALA A 8 -9.59 -8.67 11.78
C ALA A 8 -9.48 -7.37 10.98
N ILE A 9 -8.57 -6.47 11.37
CA ILE A 9 -8.30 -5.23 10.64
C ILE A 9 -7.79 -5.54 9.22
N LEU A 10 -6.81 -6.43 9.11
CA LEU A 10 -6.29 -6.86 7.81
C LEU A 10 -7.39 -7.49 6.95
N GLY A 11 -8.22 -8.33 7.54
CA GLY A 11 -9.39 -8.92 6.88
C GLY A 11 -10.33 -7.86 6.32
N SER A 12 -10.60 -6.82 7.08
CA SER A 12 -11.43 -5.70 6.63
C SER A 12 -10.81 -4.94 5.45
N ILE A 13 -9.51 -4.74 5.46
CA ILE A 13 -8.79 -4.09 4.35
C ILE A 13 -8.94 -4.92 3.08
N LEU A 14 -8.69 -6.23 3.17
CA LEU A 14 -8.77 -7.14 2.02
C LEU A 14 -10.20 -7.21 1.48
N ASN A 15 -11.17 -7.41 2.36
CA ASN A 15 -12.58 -7.58 1.99
C ASN A 15 -13.23 -6.31 1.42
N ALA A 16 -12.63 -5.14 1.65
CA ALA A 16 -13.07 -3.90 1.01
C ALA A 16 -12.88 -3.92 -0.51
N TYR A 17 -11.99 -4.77 -1.02
CA TYR A 17 -11.73 -4.92 -2.46
C TYR A 17 -12.37 -6.18 -3.02
N SER A 18 -12.21 -7.31 -2.35
CA SER A 18 -12.73 -8.60 -2.78
C SER A 18 -12.80 -9.54 -1.58
N PRO A 19 -13.82 -10.41 -1.48
CA PRO A 19 -13.93 -11.34 -0.36
C PRO A 19 -12.73 -12.29 -0.28
N VAL A 20 -12.10 -12.35 0.89
CA VAL A 20 -10.99 -13.26 1.17
C VAL A 20 -11.30 -14.04 2.44
N ALA A 21 -11.15 -15.37 2.39
CA ALA A 21 -11.46 -16.24 3.50
C ALA A 21 -10.57 -15.94 4.72
N PRO A 22 -11.11 -16.05 5.96
CA PRO A 22 -10.34 -15.81 7.18
C PRO A 22 -9.05 -16.62 7.30
N SER A 23 -9.02 -17.85 6.79
CA SER A 23 -7.83 -18.70 6.79
C SER A 23 -6.71 -18.12 5.92
N ILE A 24 -7.06 -17.46 4.83
CA ILE A 24 -6.09 -16.80 3.93
C ILE A 24 -5.56 -15.53 4.59
N VAL A 25 -6.43 -14.74 5.22
CA VAL A 25 -6.03 -13.58 6.00
C VAL A 25 -5.00 -13.97 7.06
N GLN A 26 -5.25 -15.08 7.75
CA GLN A 26 -4.33 -15.60 8.76
C GLN A 26 -2.98 -15.98 8.16
N GLN A 27 -2.96 -16.60 6.98
CA GLN A 27 -1.70 -16.92 6.29
C GLN A 27 -0.90 -15.66 5.94
N ILE A 28 -1.58 -14.60 5.53
CA ILE A 28 -0.93 -13.32 5.26
C ILE A 28 -0.30 -12.76 6.53
N MET A 29 -1.03 -12.79 7.65
CA MET A 29 -0.51 -12.34 8.95
C MET A 29 0.67 -13.18 9.41
N ASP A 30 0.58 -14.50 9.29
CA ASP A 30 1.62 -15.43 9.76
C ASP A 30 2.93 -15.27 8.98
N ASN A 31 2.85 -14.90 7.70
CA ASN A 31 4.01 -14.68 6.84
C ASN A 31 4.41 -13.20 6.75
N GLY A 32 3.67 -12.33 7.39
CA GLY A 32 3.93 -10.91 7.42
C GLY A 32 4.80 -10.50 8.60
N ILE A 33 5.36 -9.31 8.49
CA ILE A 33 6.14 -8.68 9.55
C ILE A 33 5.38 -7.45 10.04
N MET A 34 5.04 -7.44 11.32
CA MET A 34 4.46 -6.26 11.97
C MET A 34 5.56 -5.24 12.20
N GLN A 35 5.43 -4.06 11.57
CA GLN A 35 6.44 -3.03 11.64
C GLN A 35 5.85 -1.69 12.04
N PRO A 36 6.22 -1.17 13.25
CA PRO A 36 5.85 0.19 13.63
C PRO A 36 6.81 1.21 13.00
N TYR A 37 6.27 2.37 12.68
CA TYR A 37 7.04 3.54 12.23
C TYR A 37 6.61 4.74 13.04
N LYS A 38 7.56 5.54 13.46
CA LYS A 38 7.30 6.80 14.16
C LYS A 38 7.01 7.91 13.17
N ARG A 39 6.31 8.92 13.63
CA ARG A 39 6.08 10.14 12.87
C ARG A 39 7.36 10.65 12.21
N ASN A 40 7.27 10.99 10.93
CA ASN A 40 8.34 11.48 10.06
C ASN A 40 9.34 10.41 9.58
N GLU A 41 9.25 9.16 10.04
CA GLU A 41 10.11 8.11 9.48
C GLU A 41 9.72 7.81 8.02
N VAL A 42 10.74 7.61 7.19
CA VAL A 42 10.57 7.13 5.81
C VAL A 42 10.39 5.62 5.83
N ILE A 43 9.29 5.17 5.28
CA ILE A 43 8.91 3.75 5.26
C ILE A 43 9.63 3.03 4.12
N PHE A 44 9.63 3.64 2.93
CA PHE A 44 10.49 3.24 1.81
C PHE A 44 10.75 4.44 0.89
N SER A 45 11.80 4.35 0.08
CA SER A 45 12.26 5.44 -0.77
C SER A 45 12.16 5.10 -2.24
N GLU A 46 11.83 6.12 -3.06
CA GLU A 46 11.85 5.99 -4.52
C GLU A 46 13.22 5.57 -5.04
N LYS A 47 13.23 4.84 -6.15
CA LYS A 47 14.44 4.32 -6.81
C LYS A 47 15.22 3.30 -5.98
N LYS A 48 14.71 2.91 -4.81
CA LYS A 48 15.31 1.86 -3.99
C LYS A 48 14.58 0.54 -4.20
N TYR A 49 15.31 -0.56 -4.07
CA TYR A 49 14.74 -1.89 -4.12
C TYR A 49 13.70 -2.06 -3.01
N ASN A 50 12.55 -2.64 -3.38
CA ASN A 50 11.47 -2.91 -2.45
C ASN A 50 10.89 -4.30 -2.70
N ALA A 51 11.00 -5.17 -1.70
CA ALA A 51 10.63 -6.59 -1.80
C ALA A 51 9.36 -6.93 -1.00
N PHE A 52 8.57 -5.94 -0.60
CA PHE A 52 7.40 -6.15 0.25
C PHE A 52 6.12 -5.58 -0.33
N GLU A 53 5.00 -6.23 -0.01
CA GLU A 53 3.66 -5.66 -0.07
C GLU A 53 3.34 -5.06 1.30
N TYR A 54 2.66 -3.91 1.33
CA TYR A 54 2.39 -3.17 2.57
C TYR A 54 0.91 -3.01 2.81
N PHE A 55 0.49 -3.27 4.05
CA PHE A 55 -0.85 -2.99 4.53
C PHE A 55 -0.74 -2.05 5.73
N GLN A 56 -1.37 -0.89 5.64
CA GLN A 56 -1.39 0.08 6.74
C GLN A 56 -2.53 -0.26 7.68
N LEU A 57 -2.19 -0.64 8.90
CA LEU A 57 -3.17 -0.99 9.93
C LEU A 57 -3.58 0.21 10.78
N GLU A 58 -2.65 1.12 11.02
CA GLU A 58 -2.87 2.32 11.81
C GLU A 58 -2.05 3.48 11.27
N GLY A 59 -2.58 4.69 11.45
CA GLY A 59 -1.86 5.92 11.18
C GLY A 59 -2.17 6.55 9.84
N ILE A 60 -1.41 7.60 9.53
CA ILE A 60 -1.52 8.38 8.29
C ILE A 60 -0.13 8.49 7.69
N SER A 61 -0.04 8.21 6.41
CA SER A 61 1.19 8.35 5.64
C SER A 61 0.93 9.08 4.33
N HIS A 62 2.00 9.55 3.68
CA HIS A 62 1.89 10.15 2.36
C HIS A 62 2.95 9.58 1.43
N ARG A 63 2.59 9.46 0.16
CA ARG A 63 3.54 9.17 -0.90
C ARG A 63 4.02 10.46 -1.53
N TYR A 64 5.28 10.49 -1.90
CA TYR A 64 5.87 11.67 -2.50
C TYR A 64 6.99 11.28 -3.47
N ASN A 65 7.28 12.19 -4.38
CA ASN A 65 8.48 12.14 -5.22
C ASN A 65 9.29 13.40 -4.96
N THR A 66 10.57 13.34 -5.30
CA THR A 66 11.46 14.50 -5.27
C THR A 66 11.68 14.99 -6.69
N ASP A 67 11.59 16.29 -6.90
CA ASP A 67 11.90 16.89 -8.20
C ASP A 67 13.42 17.10 -8.37
N GLU A 68 13.83 17.70 -9.49
CA GLU A 68 15.24 17.97 -9.81
C GLU A 68 15.91 18.92 -8.81
N ASP A 69 15.12 19.78 -8.18
CA ASP A 69 15.59 20.73 -7.16
C ASP A 69 15.54 20.15 -5.73
N GLN A 70 15.34 18.83 -5.60
CA GLN A 70 15.19 18.13 -4.32
C GLN A 70 13.95 18.58 -3.52
N GLN A 71 12.98 19.19 -4.20
CA GLN A 71 11.70 19.58 -3.59
C GLN A 71 10.79 18.37 -3.52
N LEU A 72 10.12 18.22 -2.38
CA LEU A 72 9.22 17.11 -2.11
C LEU A 72 7.84 17.42 -2.69
N LEU A 73 7.34 16.51 -3.54
CA LEU A 73 6.02 16.60 -4.16
C LEU A 73 5.12 15.49 -3.64
N THR A 74 4.20 15.83 -2.75
CA THR A 74 3.22 14.86 -2.24
C THR A 74 2.21 14.53 -3.34
N THR A 75 2.05 13.24 -3.64
CA THR A 75 1.16 12.74 -4.69
C THR A 75 -0.03 11.96 -4.16
N GLY A 76 -0.12 11.73 -2.86
CA GLY A 76 -1.26 11.06 -2.25
C GLY A 76 -1.08 10.82 -0.77
N PHE A 77 -2.21 10.58 -0.12
CA PHE A 77 -2.27 10.27 1.30
C PHE A 77 -2.92 8.92 1.52
N TYR A 78 -2.46 8.20 2.53
CA TYR A 78 -3.05 6.96 2.99
C TYR A 78 -3.57 7.19 4.41
N LEU A 79 -4.89 7.13 4.54
CA LEU A 79 -5.59 7.44 5.79
C LEU A 79 -6.04 6.13 6.46
N ASN A 80 -5.66 5.97 7.72
CA ASN A 80 -6.08 4.83 8.54
C ASN A 80 -5.76 3.48 7.89
N GLN A 81 -6.73 2.59 7.86
CA GLN A 81 -6.59 1.21 7.39
C GLN A 81 -6.70 1.16 5.87
N THR A 82 -5.61 0.82 5.21
CA THR A 82 -5.58 0.77 3.75
C THR A 82 -4.47 -0.14 3.25
N VAL A 83 -4.62 -0.59 2.00
CA VAL A 83 -3.55 -1.26 1.28
C VAL A 83 -2.74 -0.23 0.51
N LEU A 84 -1.43 -0.37 0.57
CA LEU A 84 -0.55 0.31 -0.36
C LEU A 84 -0.24 -0.66 -1.49
N THR A 85 -0.09 -0.12 -2.69
CA THR A 85 0.26 -0.92 -3.85
C THR A 85 1.74 -0.78 -4.21
N PRO A 86 2.64 -1.44 -3.49
CA PRO A 86 4.03 -1.53 -3.93
C PRO A 86 4.16 -2.22 -5.28
N HIS A 87 3.12 -2.96 -5.69
CA HIS A 87 3.04 -3.59 -7.01
C HIS A 87 3.26 -2.57 -8.12
N PHE A 88 2.64 -1.40 -8.03
CA PHE A 88 2.91 -0.29 -8.93
C PHE A 88 4.31 0.29 -8.74
N ALA A 89 4.72 0.37 -7.50
CA ALA A 89 6.02 0.91 -7.14
C ALA A 89 7.18 0.04 -7.62
N ARG A 90 6.90 -1.23 -7.96
CA ARG A 90 7.92 -2.22 -8.34
C ARG A 90 7.91 -2.62 -9.80
N THR A 91 7.10 -1.98 -10.64
CA THR A 91 6.95 -2.39 -12.04
C THR A 91 8.22 -2.20 -12.86
N THR A 92 9.16 -1.41 -12.39
CA THR A 92 10.43 -1.16 -13.07
C THR A 92 11.60 -1.63 -12.20
N ASN A 93 12.17 -2.79 -12.52
CA ASN A 93 13.36 -3.34 -11.87
C ASN A 93 13.24 -3.49 -10.34
N SER A 94 12.06 -3.76 -9.82
CA SER A 94 11.78 -3.90 -8.38
C SER A 94 12.15 -2.66 -7.56
N GLN A 95 12.17 -1.50 -8.18
CA GLN A 95 12.41 -0.23 -7.52
C GLN A 95 11.10 0.52 -7.29
N SER A 96 10.96 1.15 -6.13
CA SER A 96 9.81 1.97 -5.83
C SER A 96 9.78 3.22 -6.72
N ILE A 97 8.61 3.53 -7.27
CA ILE A 97 8.41 4.73 -8.10
C ILE A 97 8.04 5.96 -7.26
N PHE A 98 7.79 5.77 -5.99
CA PHE A 98 7.55 6.86 -5.03
C PHE A 98 8.16 6.50 -3.67
N SER A 99 8.32 7.51 -2.84
CA SER A 99 8.69 7.36 -1.43
C SER A 99 7.44 7.40 -0.56
N LEU A 100 7.51 6.77 0.60
CA LEU A 100 6.42 6.76 1.59
C LEU A 100 6.97 7.21 2.94
N GLN A 101 6.28 8.14 3.59
CA GLN A 101 6.66 8.68 4.88
C GLN A 101 5.47 8.67 5.84
N ALA A 102 5.73 8.32 7.09
CA ALA A 102 4.73 8.40 8.16
C ALA A 102 4.49 9.87 8.55
N LEU A 103 3.24 10.29 8.55
CA LEU A 103 2.84 11.63 9.04
C LEU A 103 2.40 11.59 10.51
N THR A 104 1.98 10.42 10.96
CA THR A 104 1.73 10.10 12.37
C THR A 104 2.49 8.81 12.68
N ASP A 105 2.48 8.37 13.93
CA ASP A 105 2.90 7.01 14.24
C ASP A 105 2.03 6.04 13.45
N CYS A 106 2.66 5.07 12.79
CA CYS A 106 2.01 4.11 11.90
C CYS A 106 2.36 2.69 12.29
N LEU A 107 1.46 1.76 11.96
CA LEU A 107 1.70 0.33 12.06
C LEU A 107 1.38 -0.32 10.72
N TYR A 108 2.31 -1.13 10.23
CA TYR A 108 2.19 -1.85 8.97
C TYR A 108 2.35 -3.35 9.16
N VAL A 109 1.69 -4.12 8.28
CA VAL A 109 2.10 -5.49 7.97
C VAL A 109 2.82 -5.44 6.63
N LYS A 110 4.06 -5.94 6.61
CA LYS A 110 4.86 -6.11 5.40
C LYS A 110 4.91 -7.58 5.04
N VAL A 111 4.54 -7.91 3.83
CA VAL A 111 4.55 -9.31 3.35
C VAL A 111 5.57 -9.41 2.23
N PRO A 112 6.53 -10.37 2.32
CA PRO A 112 7.47 -10.59 1.22
C PRO A 112 6.74 -10.82 -0.10
N VAL A 113 7.22 -10.20 -1.17
CA VAL A 113 6.60 -10.27 -2.50
C VAL A 113 6.43 -11.70 -2.97
N GLY A 114 7.47 -12.52 -2.82
CA GLY A 114 7.42 -13.93 -3.23
C GLY A 114 6.33 -14.70 -2.51
N THR A 115 6.18 -14.48 -1.22
CA THR A 115 5.11 -15.10 -0.42
C THR A 115 3.73 -14.66 -0.91
N PHE A 116 3.56 -13.38 -1.16
CA PHE A 116 2.30 -12.84 -1.66
C PHE A 116 1.97 -13.37 -3.06
N ASP A 117 2.97 -13.45 -3.93
CA ASP A 117 2.80 -14.02 -5.27
C ASP A 117 2.38 -15.49 -5.23
N ASP A 118 2.94 -16.28 -4.32
CA ASP A 118 2.53 -17.67 -4.09
C ASP A 118 1.06 -17.76 -3.67
N LEU A 119 0.62 -16.87 -2.79
CA LEU A 119 -0.79 -16.81 -2.38
C LEU A 119 -1.70 -16.42 -3.54
N ARG A 120 -1.25 -15.53 -4.41
CA ARG A 120 -2.00 -15.14 -5.62
C ARG A 120 -2.15 -16.31 -6.60
N GLU A 121 -1.13 -17.12 -6.75
CA GLU A 121 -1.19 -18.32 -7.59
C GLU A 121 -2.09 -19.41 -7.00
N SER A 122 -2.04 -19.58 -5.68
CA SER A 122 -2.78 -20.63 -4.98
C SER A 122 -4.25 -20.30 -4.76
N TYR A 123 -4.60 -19.02 -4.60
CA TYR A 123 -5.95 -18.60 -4.22
C TYR A 123 -6.53 -17.57 -5.21
N PRO A 124 -7.60 -17.94 -5.94
CA PRO A 124 -8.28 -17.00 -6.84
C PRO A 124 -8.76 -15.72 -6.16
N SER A 125 -9.16 -15.80 -4.88
CA SER A 125 -9.59 -14.63 -4.11
C SER A 125 -8.47 -13.61 -3.89
N VAL A 126 -7.25 -14.05 -3.69
CA VAL A 126 -6.08 -13.17 -3.55
C VAL A 126 -5.74 -12.52 -4.89
N ARG A 127 -5.83 -13.27 -5.97
CA ARG A 127 -5.66 -12.74 -7.33
C ARG A 127 -6.69 -11.67 -7.63
N ALA A 128 -7.95 -11.93 -7.32
CA ALA A 128 -9.05 -10.98 -7.51
C ALA A 128 -8.84 -9.71 -6.68
N PHE A 129 -8.40 -9.87 -5.43
CA PHE A 129 -8.04 -8.74 -4.56
C PHE A 129 -6.98 -7.86 -5.22
N GLY A 130 -5.87 -8.43 -5.64
CA GLY A 130 -4.77 -7.68 -6.28
C GLY A 130 -5.23 -6.94 -7.54
N GLN A 131 -6.03 -7.58 -8.37
CA GLN A 131 -6.60 -7.01 -9.57
C GLN A 131 -7.52 -5.81 -9.26
N ARG A 132 -8.36 -5.95 -8.23
CA ARG A 132 -9.25 -4.87 -7.78
C ARG A 132 -8.50 -3.66 -7.25
N VAL A 133 -7.42 -3.89 -6.52
CA VAL A 133 -6.54 -2.82 -6.03
C VAL A 133 -5.95 -2.04 -7.21
N VAL A 134 -5.43 -2.73 -8.21
CA VAL A 134 -4.87 -2.11 -9.42
C VAL A 134 -5.93 -1.30 -10.18
N GLU A 135 -7.10 -1.86 -10.38
CA GLU A 135 -8.21 -1.18 -11.07
C GLU A 135 -8.60 0.11 -10.34
N LYS A 136 -8.72 0.06 -9.02
CA LYS A 136 -9.12 1.21 -8.21
C LYS A 136 -8.08 2.33 -8.25
N GLU A 137 -6.80 1.98 -8.17
CA GLU A 137 -5.72 2.96 -8.29
C GLU A 137 -5.66 3.58 -9.69
N PHE A 138 -5.92 2.79 -10.73
CA PHE A 138 -5.98 3.28 -12.10
C PHE A 138 -7.10 4.32 -12.29
N VAL A 139 -8.31 4.02 -11.81
CA VAL A 139 -9.45 4.95 -11.86
C VAL A 139 -9.13 6.23 -11.09
N LYS A 140 -8.53 6.11 -9.92
CA LYS A 140 -8.08 7.25 -9.11
C LYS A 140 -7.10 8.14 -9.88
N SER A 141 -6.12 7.54 -10.54
CA SER A 141 -5.13 8.25 -11.35
C SER A 141 -5.76 8.98 -12.53
N LEU A 142 -6.71 8.35 -13.23
CA LEU A 142 -7.45 8.98 -14.32
C LEU A 142 -8.27 10.18 -13.85
N ASN A 143 -8.98 10.04 -12.73
CA ASN A 143 -9.77 11.13 -12.16
C ASN A 143 -8.89 12.29 -11.74
N HIS A 144 -7.74 12.02 -11.16
CA HIS A 144 -6.77 13.04 -10.77
C HIS A 144 -6.23 13.80 -11.99
N GLU A 145 -5.90 13.08 -13.06
CA GLU A 145 -5.43 13.65 -14.31
C GLU A 145 -6.48 14.58 -14.95
N VAL A 146 -7.73 14.16 -14.97
CA VAL A 146 -8.85 14.97 -15.50
C VAL A 146 -9.01 16.26 -14.71
N LEU A 147 -8.99 16.19 -13.39
CA LEU A 147 -9.08 17.38 -12.52
C LEU A 147 -7.92 18.33 -12.76
N PHE A 148 -6.69 17.80 -12.83
CA PHE A 148 -5.50 18.60 -13.09
C PHE A 148 -5.61 19.35 -14.43
N ARG A 149 -5.99 18.65 -15.49
CA ARG A 149 -6.18 19.25 -16.82
C ARG A 149 -7.27 20.32 -16.83
N SER A 150 -8.35 20.10 -16.09
CA SER A 150 -9.45 21.08 -15.95
C SER A 150 -8.97 22.39 -15.34
N TYR A 151 -8.08 22.34 -14.37
CA TYR A 151 -7.53 23.52 -13.72
C TYR A 151 -6.48 24.23 -14.57
N THR A 152 -5.71 23.50 -15.34
CA THR A 152 -4.63 24.08 -16.17
C THR A 152 -5.11 24.62 -17.52
N ALA A 153 -6.29 24.20 -17.98
CA ALA A 153 -6.84 24.62 -19.28
C ALA A 153 -7.54 25.99 -19.26
N LYS A 154 -7.58 26.66 -18.12
CA LYS A 154 -8.19 28.00 -18.00
C LYS A 154 -7.19 29.12 -18.28
#